data_04f1f2f09352c9dcb0b1603163183c34
#
_entry.id   04f1f2f09352c9dcb0b1603163183c34
#
_cell.length_a   1.000
_cell.length_b   1.000
_cell.length_c   1.000
_cell.angle_alpha   90.00
_cell.angle_beta   90.00
_cell.angle_gamma   90.00
#
_symmetry.space_group_name_H-M   'P 1'
#
loop_
_entity.id
_entity.type
_entity.pdbx_description
1 polymer ?
#
loop_
_entity_poly.entity_id
_entity_poly.type
_entity_poly.pdbx_seq_one_letter_code
_entity_poly.pdbx_strand_id
1 'polypeptide(L)'
;MHRVKNPVHGRHDNGWPTGAAARENRGMEHLSRERLEEGLDHIRESPHNRGRLVLVVRRPEVGRRELLEEGVLDQVTGLAGDNWLTRGSSSTPDGSAHPRRQVTVMNARVAELVAGGTDRMPLAGDQLYVDLDLSVDNLPAGSLLAVGEAVLEVSEEPHLGCAKFVERFGPEAMRFVNGRIGRRLRMRGMNTRIVVPGTVRLGDLAVKAGAHREPVTQAMANTANQAIAEA
;
A
#
# COMPACT_ATOMS: atom_id res chain seq x y z
N MET A 1 -20.48 -37.22 -7.20
CA MET A 1 -19.76 -36.26 -8.05
C MET A 1 -20.23 -34.87 -7.70
N HIS A 2 -19.50 -34.15 -6.81
CA HIS A 2 -19.80 -32.79 -6.44
C HIS A 2 -18.95 -31.86 -7.29
N ARG A 3 -19.62 -31.07 -8.12
CA ARG A 3 -19.01 -30.07 -8.99
C ARG A 3 -18.68 -28.85 -8.12
N VAL A 4 -17.39 -28.62 -7.81
CA VAL A 4 -16.91 -27.42 -7.14
C VAL A 4 -17.11 -26.26 -8.12
N LYS A 5 -17.97 -25.31 -7.76
CA LYS A 5 -18.13 -24.05 -8.49
C LYS A 5 -16.90 -23.18 -8.25
N ASN A 6 -16.19 -22.82 -9.32
CA ASN A 6 -15.16 -21.78 -9.27
C ASN A 6 -15.77 -20.45 -8.78
N PRO A 7 -15.11 -19.72 -7.90
CA PRO A 7 -15.58 -18.39 -7.51
C PRO A 7 -15.50 -17.44 -8.71
N VAL A 8 -16.60 -16.75 -8.97
CA VAL A 8 -16.71 -15.70 -9.97
C VAL A 8 -15.80 -14.54 -9.53
N HIS A 9 -14.82 -14.20 -10.37
CA HIS A 9 -13.97 -13.02 -10.16
C HIS A 9 -14.84 -11.76 -10.31
N GLY A 10 -15.22 -11.16 -9.19
CA GLY A 10 -15.87 -9.86 -9.14
C GLY A 10 -14.82 -8.74 -9.32
N ARG A 11 -15.20 -7.69 -10.03
CA ARG A 11 -14.48 -6.40 -10.03
C ARG A 11 -15.28 -5.43 -9.19
N HIS A 12 -14.59 -4.58 -8.40
CA HIS A 12 -15.23 -3.40 -7.85
C HIS A 12 -15.64 -2.44 -8.98
N ASP A 13 -16.61 -1.58 -8.74
CA ASP A 13 -17.12 -0.58 -9.70
C ASP A 13 -16.02 0.36 -10.25
N ASN A 14 -14.86 0.41 -9.60
CA ASN A 14 -13.67 1.14 -10.01
C ASN A 14 -12.66 0.30 -10.84
N GLY A 15 -13.00 -0.94 -11.20
CA GLY A 15 -12.17 -1.81 -12.05
C GLY A 15 -11.06 -2.59 -11.35
N TRP A 16 -10.92 -2.49 -10.02
CA TRP A 16 -9.88 -3.18 -9.26
C TRP A 16 -10.23 -4.64 -8.94
N PRO A 17 -9.25 -5.57 -8.93
CA PRO A 17 -9.48 -6.99 -8.71
C PRO A 17 -9.83 -7.32 -7.26
N THR A 18 -10.70 -8.32 -7.08
CA THR A 18 -11.01 -8.93 -5.79
C THR A 18 -10.49 -10.36 -5.76
N GLY A 19 -9.74 -10.70 -4.71
CA GLY A 19 -9.45 -12.06 -4.26
C GLY A 19 -8.87 -13.04 -5.29
N ALA A 20 -7.62 -12.86 -5.75
CA ALA A 20 -6.84 -13.89 -6.44
C ALA A 20 -5.41 -13.94 -5.91
N ALA A 21 -4.84 -15.16 -5.81
CA ALA A 21 -3.41 -15.31 -5.52
C ALA A 21 -2.57 -14.70 -6.66
N ALA A 22 -1.57 -13.89 -6.30
CA ALA A 22 -0.65 -13.30 -7.28
C ALA A 22 0.06 -14.40 -8.08
N ARG A 23 -0.13 -14.40 -9.40
CA ARG A 23 0.52 -15.38 -10.29
C ARG A 23 1.99 -15.05 -10.44
N GLU A 24 2.83 -16.07 -10.28
CA GLU A 24 4.28 -15.95 -10.48
C GLU A 24 4.64 -15.64 -11.95
N ASN A 25 5.76 -14.94 -12.07
CA ASN A 25 6.31 -14.33 -13.29
C ASN A 25 6.85 -15.39 -14.25
N ARG A 26 6.01 -15.95 -15.14
CA ARG A 26 6.50 -16.74 -16.27
C ARG A 26 6.19 -16.01 -17.58
N GLY A 27 7.23 -15.35 -18.16
CA GLY A 27 7.23 -14.93 -19.56
C GLY A 27 6.62 -13.57 -19.88
N MET A 28 6.45 -12.65 -18.92
CA MET A 28 6.06 -11.27 -19.23
C MET A 28 7.28 -10.39 -19.45
N GLU A 29 7.28 -9.66 -20.55
CA GLU A 29 8.26 -8.63 -20.85
C GLU A 29 8.13 -7.47 -19.86
N HIS A 30 9.26 -6.99 -19.31
CA HIS A 30 9.27 -5.82 -18.44
C HIS A 30 8.96 -4.57 -19.25
N LEU A 31 8.27 -3.61 -18.64
CA LEU A 31 7.95 -2.35 -19.33
C LEU A 31 9.21 -1.55 -19.65
N SER A 32 9.23 -0.96 -20.85
CA SER A 32 10.26 -0.01 -21.24
C SER A 32 10.13 1.30 -20.45
N ARG A 33 11.19 2.10 -20.47
CA ARG A 33 11.21 3.41 -19.84
C ARG A 33 10.13 4.33 -20.39
N GLU A 34 9.95 4.33 -21.70
CA GLU A 34 8.97 5.17 -22.42
C GLU A 34 7.55 4.85 -21.91
N ARG A 35 7.20 3.56 -21.81
CA ARG A 35 5.90 3.12 -21.31
C ARG A 35 5.66 3.51 -19.85
N LEU A 36 6.69 3.51 -19.01
CA LEU A 36 6.61 3.98 -17.63
C LEU A 36 6.42 5.51 -17.56
N GLU A 37 7.13 6.26 -18.41
CA GLU A 37 7.03 7.71 -18.46
C GLU A 37 5.66 8.18 -18.99
N GLU A 38 5.04 7.46 -19.94
CA GLU A 38 3.66 7.71 -20.39
C GLU A 38 2.61 7.63 -19.25
N GLY A 39 2.84 6.79 -18.24
CA GLY A 39 1.94 6.67 -17.09
C GLY A 39 2.11 7.74 -16.01
N LEU A 40 3.10 8.64 -16.15
CA LEU A 40 3.46 9.58 -15.09
C LEU A 40 2.35 10.58 -14.75
N ASP A 41 1.63 11.09 -15.75
CA ASP A 41 0.57 12.07 -15.52
C ASP A 41 -0.62 11.45 -14.79
N HIS A 42 -0.98 10.21 -15.14
CA HIS A 42 -1.99 9.46 -14.38
C HIS A 42 -1.63 9.29 -12.89
N ILE A 43 -0.33 9.07 -12.59
CA ILE A 43 0.14 9.02 -11.19
C ILE A 43 0.00 10.38 -10.51
N ARG A 44 0.32 11.47 -11.19
CA ARG A 44 0.20 12.85 -10.66
C ARG A 44 -1.23 13.28 -10.38
N GLU A 45 -2.19 12.70 -11.09
CA GLU A 45 -3.63 12.91 -10.89
C GLU A 45 -4.20 12.14 -9.70
N SER A 46 -3.37 11.47 -8.89
CA SER A 46 -3.83 10.80 -7.67
C SER A 46 -4.49 11.80 -6.70
N PRO A 47 -5.61 11.44 -6.06
CA PRO A 47 -6.28 12.32 -5.10
C PRO A 47 -5.35 12.78 -3.98
N HIS A 48 -5.40 14.08 -3.60
CA HIS A 48 -4.49 14.64 -2.58
C HIS A 48 -4.91 14.34 -1.14
N ASN A 49 -6.20 14.49 -0.83
CA ASN A 49 -6.66 14.48 0.56
C ASN A 49 -7.40 13.21 0.96
N ARG A 50 -8.11 12.59 0.00
CA ARG A 50 -9.01 11.47 0.25
C ARG A 50 -8.98 10.53 -0.95
N GLY A 51 -8.57 9.31 -0.69
CA GLY A 51 -8.52 8.22 -1.67
C GLY A 51 -9.14 6.95 -1.11
N ARG A 52 -8.84 5.81 -1.73
CA ARG A 52 -9.37 4.51 -1.32
C ARG A 52 -8.26 3.48 -1.15
N LEU A 53 -8.49 2.55 -0.21
CA LEU A 53 -7.70 1.33 -0.07
C LEU A 53 -8.09 0.35 -1.18
N VAL A 54 -7.13 0.03 -2.04
CA VAL A 54 -7.34 -0.78 -3.25
C VAL A 54 -6.96 -2.24 -3.02
N LEU A 55 -5.87 -2.49 -2.30
CA LEU A 55 -5.42 -3.85 -1.96
C LEU A 55 -4.88 -3.88 -0.53
N VAL A 56 -5.13 -5.01 0.15
CA VAL A 56 -4.44 -5.42 1.38
C VAL A 56 -3.70 -6.72 1.08
N VAL A 57 -2.38 -6.72 1.31
CA VAL A 57 -1.51 -7.85 1.00
C VAL A 57 -0.76 -8.28 2.23
N ARG A 58 -0.97 -9.50 2.69
CA ARG A 58 -0.21 -10.14 3.76
C ARG A 58 0.95 -10.94 3.16
N ARG A 59 2.09 -10.89 3.80
CA ARG A 59 3.31 -11.62 3.45
C ARG A 59 3.66 -12.59 4.57
N PRO A 60 3.01 -13.76 4.67
CA PRO A 60 3.24 -14.68 5.79
C PRO A 60 4.68 -15.21 5.83
N GLU A 61 5.29 -15.34 4.66
CA GLU A 61 6.69 -15.79 4.51
C GLU A 61 7.37 -15.17 3.27
N VAL A 62 8.68 -15.36 3.15
CA VAL A 62 9.46 -14.85 2.02
C VAL A 62 8.95 -15.46 0.71
N GLY A 63 8.59 -14.59 -0.24
CA GLY A 63 8.07 -15.03 -1.56
C GLY A 63 6.55 -15.16 -1.61
N ARG A 64 5.86 -15.46 -0.51
CA ARG A 64 4.41 -15.63 -0.47
C ARG A 64 3.66 -14.30 -0.33
N ARG A 65 2.51 -14.21 -1.00
CA ARG A 65 1.58 -13.07 -0.97
C ARG A 65 0.17 -13.59 -0.84
N GLU A 66 -0.58 -13.03 0.09
CA GLU A 66 -1.99 -13.34 0.30
C GLU A 66 -2.80 -12.06 0.20
N LEU A 67 -3.79 -12.04 -0.68
CA LEU A 67 -4.74 -10.93 -0.80
C LEU A 67 -5.80 -11.09 0.28
N LEU A 68 -6.06 -10.01 1.00
CA LEU A 68 -7.05 -9.98 2.06
C LEU A 68 -8.17 -9.01 1.68
N GLU A 69 -9.41 -9.37 1.98
CA GLU A 69 -10.54 -8.44 1.94
C GLU A 69 -10.52 -7.52 3.17
N GLU A 70 -9.97 -8.02 4.27
CA GLU A 70 -9.86 -7.33 5.54
C GLU A 70 -8.50 -7.65 6.19
N GLY A 71 -7.87 -6.66 6.84
CA GLY A 71 -6.64 -6.82 7.60
C GLY A 71 -6.69 -6.08 8.93
N VAL A 72 -6.17 -6.70 9.98
CA VAL A 72 -6.03 -6.06 11.30
C VAL A 72 -4.64 -5.48 11.43
N LEU A 73 -4.55 -4.17 11.70
CA LEU A 73 -3.32 -3.45 11.98
C LEU A 73 -3.15 -3.30 13.50
N ASP A 74 -2.03 -3.76 14.01
CA ASP A 74 -1.71 -3.79 15.44
C ASP A 74 -0.33 -3.18 15.70
N GLN A 75 -0.18 -2.39 16.76
CA GLN A 75 1.05 -1.66 17.07
C GLN A 75 2.24 -2.56 17.41
N VAL A 76 2.01 -3.80 17.85
CA VAL A 76 3.06 -4.74 18.23
C VAL A 76 3.42 -5.65 17.05
N THR A 77 2.40 -6.17 16.36
CA THR A 77 2.59 -7.20 15.33
C THR A 77 2.58 -6.68 13.89
N GLY A 78 2.21 -5.42 13.68
CA GLY A 78 2.02 -4.87 12.33
C GLY A 78 0.71 -5.32 11.70
N LEU A 79 0.71 -5.71 10.44
CA LEU A 79 -0.43 -6.38 9.81
C LEU A 79 -0.50 -7.82 10.32
N ALA A 80 -1.62 -8.22 10.90
CA ALA A 80 -1.80 -9.54 11.50
C ALA A 80 -1.48 -10.67 10.50
N GLY A 81 -0.56 -11.55 10.91
CA GLY A 81 -0.07 -12.66 10.09
C GLY A 81 0.95 -12.28 9.00
N ASP A 82 1.35 -11.01 8.89
CA ASP A 82 2.51 -10.62 8.08
C ASP A 82 3.81 -10.97 8.79
N ASN A 83 4.86 -11.27 8.06
CA ASN A 83 6.15 -11.66 8.62
C ASN A 83 7.04 -10.49 9.05
N TRP A 84 6.53 -9.25 9.07
CA TRP A 84 7.34 -8.08 9.43
C TRP A 84 8.06 -8.27 10.76
N LEU A 85 7.33 -8.68 11.80
CA LEU A 85 7.88 -8.85 13.15
C LEU A 85 8.93 -9.97 13.20
N THR A 86 8.62 -11.14 12.63
CA THR A 86 9.49 -12.32 12.69
C THR A 86 10.67 -12.26 11.73
N ARG A 87 10.52 -11.57 10.60
CA ARG A 87 11.60 -11.37 9.62
C ARG A 87 12.71 -10.48 10.16
N GLY A 88 12.36 -9.53 11.02
CA GLY A 88 13.31 -8.53 11.51
C GLY A 88 13.80 -7.55 10.43
N SER A 89 14.89 -6.87 10.73
CA SER A 89 15.49 -5.87 9.86
C SER A 89 17.03 -5.86 9.97
N SER A 90 17.71 -5.82 8.85
CA SER A 90 19.19 -5.62 8.82
C SER A 90 19.61 -4.19 9.17
N SER A 91 18.67 -3.26 9.28
CA SER A 91 18.93 -1.86 9.65
C SER A 91 18.81 -1.58 11.15
N THR A 92 18.38 -2.56 11.93
CA THR A 92 18.39 -2.50 13.40
C THR A 92 19.63 -3.20 13.95
N PRO A 93 20.27 -2.64 15.00
CA PRO A 93 21.51 -3.20 15.53
C PRO A 93 21.40 -4.63 16.04
N ASP A 94 20.23 -4.98 16.56
CA ASP A 94 19.91 -6.30 17.15
C ASP A 94 19.17 -7.24 16.18
N GLY A 95 18.93 -6.79 14.93
CA GLY A 95 18.18 -7.55 13.94
C GLY A 95 16.67 -7.59 14.18
N SER A 96 16.15 -6.89 15.21
CA SER A 96 14.71 -6.79 15.46
C SER A 96 13.95 -6.11 14.33
N ALA A 97 12.63 -6.28 14.30
CA ALA A 97 11.79 -5.57 13.35
C ALA A 97 11.88 -4.05 13.54
N HIS A 98 12.06 -3.30 12.45
CA HIS A 98 12.22 -1.85 12.54
C HIS A 98 10.88 -1.17 12.85
N PRO A 99 10.71 -0.50 14.01
CA PRO A 99 9.40 -0.02 14.48
C PRO A 99 8.79 1.07 13.59
N ARG A 100 9.61 1.77 12.80
CA ARG A 100 9.14 2.80 11.85
C ARG A 100 8.88 2.24 10.43
N ARG A 101 8.91 0.91 10.26
CA ARG A 101 8.65 0.20 9.00
C ARG A 101 7.64 -0.93 9.18
N GLN A 102 6.64 -0.72 10.06
CA GLN A 102 5.63 -1.73 10.40
C GLN A 102 4.75 -2.07 9.20
N VAL A 103 4.29 -1.04 8.48
CA VAL A 103 3.44 -1.18 7.30
C VAL A 103 4.03 -0.36 6.18
N THR A 104 4.11 -0.95 4.99
CA THR A 104 4.47 -0.23 3.76
C THR A 104 3.21 0.06 2.96
N VAL A 105 3.10 1.31 2.49
CA VAL A 105 1.97 1.80 1.71
C VAL A 105 2.48 2.25 0.34
N MET A 106 1.86 1.78 -0.73
CA MET A 106 2.20 2.14 -2.12
C MET A 106 1.01 2.76 -2.82
N ASN A 107 1.27 3.73 -3.70
CA ASN A 107 0.24 4.27 -4.58
C ASN A 107 -0.19 3.18 -5.58
N ALA A 108 -1.51 2.95 -5.68
CA ALA A 108 -2.07 1.88 -6.49
C ALA A 108 -1.81 2.08 -7.99
N ARG A 109 -1.87 3.32 -8.49
CA ARG A 109 -1.60 3.65 -9.90
C ARG A 109 -0.15 3.35 -10.28
N VAL A 110 0.80 3.64 -9.38
CA VAL A 110 2.21 3.27 -9.59
C VAL A 110 2.37 1.76 -9.59
N ALA A 111 1.74 1.06 -8.66
CA ALA A 111 1.83 -0.40 -8.57
C ALA A 111 1.28 -1.07 -9.83
N GLU A 112 0.12 -0.62 -10.32
CA GLU A 112 -0.48 -1.11 -11.57
C GLU A 112 0.42 -0.85 -12.78
N LEU A 113 0.94 0.37 -12.90
CA LEU A 113 1.83 0.74 -14.00
C LEU A 113 3.07 -0.15 -14.03
N VAL A 114 3.85 -0.22 -12.94
CA VAL A 114 5.11 -0.99 -12.93
C VAL A 114 4.88 -2.48 -13.06
N ALA A 115 3.72 -2.97 -12.61
CA ALA A 115 3.33 -4.37 -12.73
C ALA A 115 2.86 -4.76 -14.14
N GLY A 116 2.50 -3.77 -14.98
CA GLY A 116 1.88 -4.01 -16.27
C GLY A 116 0.47 -4.58 -16.18
N GLY A 117 -0.21 -4.35 -15.05
CA GLY A 117 -1.58 -4.78 -14.80
C GLY A 117 -1.86 -5.09 -13.32
N THR A 118 -3.14 -5.18 -12.98
CA THR A 118 -3.62 -5.29 -11.60
C THR A 118 -3.24 -6.62 -10.92
N ASP A 119 -3.21 -7.72 -11.65
CA ASP A 119 -2.95 -9.06 -11.11
C ASP A 119 -1.55 -9.21 -10.51
N ARG A 120 -0.59 -8.39 -10.94
CA ARG A 120 0.80 -8.42 -10.50
C ARG A 120 1.15 -7.35 -9.47
N MET A 121 0.25 -6.42 -9.16
CA MET A 121 0.48 -5.38 -8.15
C MET A 121 1.02 -5.94 -6.82
N PRO A 122 0.49 -7.05 -6.26
CA PRO A 122 0.96 -7.61 -4.99
C PRO A 122 2.43 -7.99 -4.99
N LEU A 123 3.03 -8.20 -6.18
CA LEU A 123 4.45 -8.52 -6.32
C LEU A 123 5.35 -7.34 -5.94
N ALA A 124 4.86 -6.09 -5.89
CA ALA A 124 5.61 -4.96 -5.38
C ALA A 124 6.03 -5.17 -3.91
N GLY A 125 5.21 -5.90 -3.15
CA GLY A 125 5.58 -6.40 -1.82
C GLY A 125 5.20 -5.47 -0.68
N ASP A 126 4.36 -4.47 -0.95
CA ASP A 126 3.77 -3.60 0.06
C ASP A 126 2.54 -4.28 0.69
N GLN A 127 2.15 -3.83 1.90
CA GLN A 127 0.97 -4.37 2.58
C GLN A 127 -0.31 -3.65 2.17
N LEU A 128 -0.27 -2.33 2.01
CA LEU A 128 -1.43 -1.53 1.62
C LEU A 128 -1.17 -0.82 0.30
N TYR A 129 -2.17 -0.84 -0.59
CA TYR A 129 -2.16 -0.09 -1.84
C TYR A 129 -3.33 0.87 -1.84
N VAL A 130 -3.04 2.16 -1.97
CA VAL A 130 -4.05 3.22 -1.89
C VAL A 130 -4.06 4.05 -3.17
N ASP A 131 -5.23 4.43 -3.65
CA ASP A 131 -5.35 5.46 -4.69
C ASP A 131 -5.34 6.84 -4.03
N LEU A 132 -4.14 7.30 -3.69
CA LEU A 132 -3.89 8.57 -3.01
C LEU A 132 -2.50 9.09 -3.38
N ASP A 133 -2.32 10.40 -3.45
CA ASP A 133 -1.02 11.05 -3.61
C ASP A 133 -0.17 10.85 -2.34
N LEU A 134 0.86 10.02 -2.44
CA LEU A 134 1.82 9.73 -1.37
C LEU A 134 3.07 10.60 -1.42
N SER A 135 3.12 11.61 -2.29
CA SER A 135 4.29 12.45 -2.48
C SER A 135 4.80 13.08 -1.18
N VAL A 136 6.08 13.42 -1.15
CA VAL A 136 6.70 14.10 -0.01
C VAL A 136 6.03 15.44 0.26
N ASP A 137 5.54 16.11 -0.78
CA ASP A 137 4.87 17.41 -0.67
C ASP A 137 3.47 17.27 -0.06
N ASN A 138 2.77 16.17 -0.35
CA ASN A 138 1.43 15.92 0.19
C ASN A 138 1.46 15.30 1.58
N LEU A 139 2.28 14.29 1.79
CA LEU A 139 2.38 13.53 3.05
C LEU A 139 3.83 13.54 3.58
N PRO A 140 4.38 14.69 4.04
CA PRO A 140 5.72 14.70 4.63
C PRO A 140 5.85 13.74 5.80
N ALA A 141 7.10 13.40 6.20
CA ALA A 141 7.33 12.57 7.37
C ALA A 141 6.64 13.17 8.62
N GLY A 142 6.05 12.30 9.44
CA GLY A 142 5.23 12.69 10.59
C GLY A 142 3.76 13.00 10.25
N SER A 143 3.38 13.03 8.97
CA SER A 143 1.96 13.13 8.58
C SER A 143 1.19 11.90 9.04
N LEU A 144 -0.09 12.10 9.35
CA LEU A 144 -1.01 11.01 9.68
C LEU A 144 -1.88 10.66 8.47
N LEU A 145 -2.01 9.37 8.22
CA LEU A 145 -2.87 8.78 7.21
C LEU A 145 -3.87 7.85 7.90
N ALA A 146 -5.14 8.23 7.92
CA ALA A 146 -6.21 7.35 8.37
C ALA A 146 -6.60 6.40 7.23
N VAL A 147 -6.71 5.10 7.54
CA VAL A 147 -7.15 4.07 6.59
C VAL A 147 -8.13 3.16 7.32
N GLY A 148 -9.41 3.17 6.92
CA GLY A 148 -10.45 2.48 7.66
C GLY A 148 -10.48 2.91 9.13
N GLU A 149 -10.36 1.95 10.05
CA GLU A 149 -10.33 2.20 11.50
C GLU A 149 -8.93 2.55 12.03
N ALA A 150 -7.87 2.34 11.24
CA ALA A 150 -6.49 2.52 11.66
C ALA A 150 -5.93 3.89 11.29
N VAL A 151 -4.91 4.35 12.05
CA VAL A 151 -4.13 5.54 11.71
C VAL A 151 -2.65 5.18 11.65
N LEU A 152 -2.03 5.57 10.56
CA LEU A 152 -0.62 5.38 10.26
C LEU A 152 0.13 6.72 10.32
N GLU A 153 1.32 6.74 10.89
CA GLU A 153 2.24 7.86 10.79
C GLU A 153 3.28 7.59 9.71
N VAL A 154 3.45 8.53 8.80
CA VAL A 154 4.47 8.46 7.74
C VAL A 154 5.86 8.54 8.36
N SER A 155 6.67 7.53 8.10
CA SER A 155 8.04 7.44 8.57
C SER A 155 8.99 8.32 7.74
N GLU A 156 10.07 8.81 8.36
CA GLU A 156 11.20 9.40 7.66
C GLU A 156 12.08 8.36 6.95
N GLU A 157 11.92 7.08 7.31
CA GLU A 157 12.67 5.97 6.74
C GLU A 157 12.37 5.80 5.25
N PRO A 158 13.36 5.91 4.36
CA PRO A 158 13.12 5.80 2.93
C PRO A 158 12.65 4.38 2.56
N HIS A 159 11.67 4.31 1.66
CA HIS A 159 11.26 3.05 1.04
C HIS A 159 11.73 3.06 -0.42
N LEU A 160 12.75 2.26 -0.72
CA LEU A 160 13.38 2.20 -2.02
C LEU A 160 13.19 0.81 -2.66
N GLY A 161 13.22 0.77 -3.99
CA GLY A 161 13.27 -0.48 -4.73
C GLY A 161 14.57 -1.24 -4.42
N CYS A 162 14.49 -2.56 -4.41
CA CYS A 162 15.60 -3.47 -4.11
C CYS A 162 15.80 -4.49 -5.23
N ALA A 163 16.78 -5.39 -5.09
CA ALA A 163 17.05 -6.43 -6.08
C ALA A 163 15.82 -7.28 -6.44
N LYS A 164 14.96 -7.61 -5.46
CA LYS A 164 13.69 -8.32 -5.69
C LYS A 164 12.69 -7.50 -6.54
N PHE A 165 12.74 -6.18 -6.46
CA PHE A 165 11.92 -5.32 -7.30
C PHE A 165 12.39 -5.35 -8.76
N VAL A 166 13.73 -5.35 -8.97
CA VAL A 166 14.31 -5.51 -10.30
C VAL A 166 13.95 -6.87 -10.91
N GLU A 167 14.06 -7.95 -10.15
CA GLU A 167 13.69 -9.30 -10.58
C GLU A 167 12.25 -9.38 -11.09
N ARG A 168 11.33 -8.66 -10.45
CA ARG A 168 9.88 -8.71 -10.74
C ARG A 168 9.44 -7.77 -11.85
N PHE A 169 10.03 -6.58 -11.92
CA PHE A 169 9.54 -5.48 -12.75
C PHE A 169 10.62 -4.90 -13.68
N GLY A 170 11.84 -5.37 -13.59
CA GLY A 170 12.94 -4.95 -14.43
C GLY A 170 13.71 -3.73 -13.94
N PRO A 171 14.89 -3.49 -14.58
CA PRO A 171 15.76 -2.39 -14.19
C PRO A 171 15.17 -1.01 -14.50
N GLU A 172 14.35 -0.87 -15.55
CA GLU A 172 13.73 0.41 -15.90
C GLU A 172 12.69 0.83 -14.85
N ALA A 173 11.85 -0.09 -14.38
CA ALA A 173 10.92 0.17 -13.28
C ALA A 173 11.66 0.59 -12.00
N MET A 174 12.80 -0.05 -11.72
CA MET A 174 13.67 0.32 -10.59
C MET A 174 14.21 1.75 -10.71
N ARG A 175 14.72 2.13 -11.90
CA ARG A 175 15.21 3.50 -12.18
C ARG A 175 14.08 4.52 -12.09
N PHE A 176 12.91 4.17 -12.60
CA PHE A 176 11.72 5.01 -12.57
C PHE A 176 11.28 5.34 -11.15
N VAL A 177 11.08 4.34 -10.29
CA VAL A 177 10.63 4.56 -8.91
C VAL A 177 11.69 5.17 -8.00
N ASN A 178 12.98 4.91 -8.25
CA ASN A 178 14.08 5.42 -7.44
C ASN A 178 14.74 6.70 -7.99
N GLY A 179 14.36 7.15 -9.18
CA GLY A 179 14.81 8.40 -9.78
C GLY A 179 14.36 9.64 -8.99
N ARG A 180 14.84 10.82 -9.38
CA ARG A 180 14.51 12.08 -8.68
C ARG A 180 13.00 12.33 -8.56
N ILE A 181 12.26 12.16 -9.65
CA ILE A 181 10.80 12.31 -9.67
C ILE A 181 10.15 11.18 -8.84
N GLY A 182 10.59 9.93 -9.04
CA GLY A 182 10.05 8.78 -8.33
C GLY A 182 10.18 8.88 -6.81
N ARG A 183 11.30 9.40 -6.31
CA ARG A 183 11.51 9.65 -4.87
C ARG A 183 10.61 10.77 -4.34
N ARG A 184 10.44 11.88 -5.08
CA ARG A 184 9.56 12.98 -4.68
C ARG A 184 8.10 12.55 -4.63
N LEU A 185 7.65 11.76 -5.61
CA LEU A 185 6.32 11.18 -5.66
C LEU A 185 6.17 9.91 -4.81
N ARG A 186 7.23 9.45 -4.14
CA ARG A 186 7.27 8.17 -3.40
C ARG A 186 6.68 7.01 -4.19
N MET A 187 7.09 6.89 -5.44
CA MET A 187 6.56 5.86 -6.34
C MET A 187 6.83 4.43 -5.84
N ARG A 188 7.93 4.19 -5.09
CA ARG A 188 8.16 2.89 -4.46
C ARG A 188 7.29 2.67 -3.23
N GLY A 189 6.55 3.69 -2.80
CA GLY A 189 5.77 3.69 -1.58
C GLY A 189 6.48 4.37 -0.42
N MET A 190 5.90 4.24 0.76
CA MET A 190 6.41 4.80 2.00
C MET A 190 6.34 3.79 3.13
N ASN A 191 7.26 3.92 4.09
CA ASN A 191 7.20 3.22 5.36
C ASN A 191 6.30 4.00 6.33
N THR A 192 5.58 3.26 7.16
CA THR A 192 4.73 3.83 8.20
C THR A 192 4.83 3.04 9.50
N ARG A 193 4.45 3.68 10.62
CA ARG A 193 4.16 3.02 11.89
C ARG A 193 2.67 3.17 12.23
N ILE A 194 2.13 2.20 12.95
CA ILE A 194 0.74 2.22 13.40
C ILE A 194 0.66 3.06 14.66
N VAL A 195 -0.13 4.14 14.64
CA VAL A 195 -0.38 5.00 15.82
C VAL A 195 -1.75 4.72 16.45
N VAL A 196 -2.74 4.35 15.64
CA VAL A 196 -4.01 3.83 16.11
C VAL A 196 -4.22 2.46 15.45
N PRO A 197 -4.34 1.37 16.23
CA PRO A 197 -4.65 0.06 15.69
C PRO A 197 -6.11 0.02 15.22
N GLY A 198 -6.41 -0.87 14.27
CA GLY A 198 -7.76 -1.02 13.75
C GLY A 198 -7.82 -1.94 12.55
N THR A 199 -9.03 -2.18 12.09
CA THR A 199 -9.30 -2.99 10.91
C THR A 199 -9.32 -2.12 9.66
N VAL A 200 -8.75 -2.62 8.59
CA VAL A 200 -8.77 -2.00 7.25
C VAL A 200 -9.41 -2.97 6.27
N ARG A 201 -10.31 -2.49 5.41
CA ARG A 201 -11.06 -3.29 4.43
C ARG A 201 -10.89 -2.73 3.03
N LEU A 202 -10.97 -3.59 2.04
CA LEU A 202 -10.98 -3.15 0.64
C LEU A 202 -12.09 -2.12 0.42
N GLY A 203 -11.73 -1.00 -0.25
CA GLY A 203 -12.64 0.10 -0.49
C GLY A 203 -12.73 1.14 0.62
N ASP A 204 -12.13 0.89 1.80
CA ASP A 204 -12.04 1.88 2.87
C ASP A 204 -11.41 3.18 2.40
N LEU A 205 -11.79 4.27 3.04
CA LEU A 205 -11.19 5.56 2.79
C LEU A 205 -9.76 5.60 3.33
N ALA A 206 -8.86 6.14 2.52
CA ALA A 206 -7.53 6.56 2.90
C ALA A 206 -7.53 8.09 2.93
N VAL A 207 -7.42 8.68 4.11
CA VAL A 207 -7.60 10.13 4.32
C VAL A 207 -6.36 10.71 4.97
N LYS A 208 -5.80 11.77 4.35
CA LYS A 208 -4.78 12.58 4.99
C LYS A 208 -5.40 13.27 6.21
N ALA A 209 -4.98 12.87 7.41
CA ALA A 209 -5.39 13.56 8.62
C ALA A 209 -4.63 14.89 8.73
N GLY A 210 -5.34 15.98 9.05
CA GLY A 210 -4.72 17.30 9.23
C GLY A 210 -3.63 17.26 10.31
N ALA A 211 -2.60 18.09 10.16
CA ALA A 211 -1.49 18.23 11.11
C ALA A 211 -1.89 18.85 12.46
N HIS A 212 -3.17 18.98 12.76
CA HIS A 212 -3.66 19.46 14.04
C HIS A 212 -3.67 18.33 15.08
N ARG A 213 -2.99 18.55 16.18
CA ARG A 213 -2.94 17.77 17.42
C ARG A 213 -4.29 17.73 18.17
N GLU A 214 -5.40 17.47 17.50
CA GLU A 214 -6.63 17.05 18.19
C GLU A 214 -6.56 15.53 18.39
N PRO A 215 -6.94 15.02 19.56
CA PRO A 215 -6.93 13.58 19.77
C PRO A 215 -7.85 12.91 18.74
N VAL A 216 -7.29 11.95 18.01
CA VAL A 216 -7.92 11.23 16.88
C VAL A 216 -9.30 10.66 17.22
N THR A 217 -9.60 10.43 18.50
CA THR A 217 -10.89 10.03 19.05
C THR A 217 -12.03 10.99 18.68
N GLN A 218 -11.76 12.30 18.58
CA GLN A 218 -12.80 13.30 18.30
C GLN A 218 -13.12 13.37 16.80
N ALA A 219 -12.12 13.19 15.93
CA ALA A 219 -12.32 13.20 14.47
C ALA A 219 -13.16 11.99 13.99
N MET A 220 -12.95 10.82 14.59
CA MET A 220 -13.71 9.60 14.27
C MET A 220 -15.16 9.70 14.77
N ALA A 221 -15.39 10.30 15.95
CA ALA A 221 -16.75 10.53 16.46
C ALA A 221 -17.54 11.52 15.59
N ASN A 222 -16.89 12.54 15.06
CA ASN A 222 -17.53 13.53 14.19
C ASN A 222 -17.88 12.95 12.80
N THR A 223 -17.05 12.08 12.25
CA THR A 223 -17.31 11.42 10.95
C THR A 223 -18.45 10.40 11.06
N ALA A 224 -18.54 9.67 12.18
CA ALA A 224 -19.63 8.74 12.45
C ALA A 224 -20.97 9.50 12.67
N ASN A 225 -20.96 10.63 13.37
CA ASN A 225 -22.14 11.44 13.61
C ASN A 225 -22.63 12.19 12.36
N GLN A 226 -21.75 12.59 11.44
CA GLN A 226 -22.17 13.15 10.15
C GLN A 226 -22.82 12.10 9.25
N ALA A 227 -22.31 10.87 9.22
CA ALA A 227 -22.91 9.79 8.43
C ALA A 227 -24.31 9.37 8.93
N ILE A 228 -24.60 9.57 10.23
CA ILE A 228 -25.93 9.28 10.83
C ILE A 228 -26.92 10.45 10.60
N ALA A 229 -26.41 11.67 10.42
CA ALA A 229 -27.26 12.85 10.19
C ALA A 229 -27.69 13.02 8.72
N GLU A 230 -27.04 12.33 7.79
CA GLU A 230 -27.33 12.36 6.34
C GLU A 230 -28.08 11.10 5.85
N ALA A 231 -28.48 10.18 6.76
CA ALA A 231 -29.27 8.98 6.48
C ALA A 231 -30.71 9.13 6.99
#